data_efd6382f672cef9acf5c74d1ec35eb25
#
_entry.id   efd6382f672cef9acf5c74d1ec35eb25
#
_cell.length_a   1.000
_cell.length_b   1.000
_cell.length_c   1.000
_cell.angle_alpha   90.00
_cell.angle_beta   90.00
_cell.angle_gamma   90.00
#
_symmetry.space_group_name_H-M   'P 1'
#
loop_
_entity.id
_entity.type
_entity.pdbx_description
1 polymer ?
#
loop_
_entity_poly.entity_id
_entity_poly.type
_entity_poly.pdbx_seq_one_letter_code
_entity_poly.pdbx_strand_id
1 'polypeptide(L)'
;MFAVVALGDMSEIELKVYHNVVKAREARALRDEVQRGIQTYGLVLVPKYGYIYAYEVDGFGHAILTDDANIPSLLAAPYFGYTMPNDRYYENTRRFLLSQDNPSFYQGHVARGIGSYHTPEHYIWPLALIVEGMTATSGAEKQDVLGQLLASDPGDHLLHESFNPDNPQQFTRRSFGWPNALFSEFVITQFEGDPGIPMGDTSDLEFRSE
;
A
#
# COMPACT_ATOMS: atom_id res chain seq x y z
N MET A 1 0.15 -9.03 -9.95
CA MET A 1 -0.66 -9.29 -8.74
C MET A 1 -2.04 -8.65 -8.83
N PHE A 2 -2.15 -7.34 -8.93
CA PHE A 2 -3.46 -6.68 -9.05
C PHE A 2 -4.34 -7.24 -10.19
N ALA A 3 -3.77 -7.50 -11.36
CA ALA A 3 -4.48 -8.15 -12.47
C ALA A 3 -5.06 -9.54 -12.11
N VAL A 4 -4.39 -10.30 -11.25
CA VAL A 4 -4.89 -11.62 -10.78
C VAL A 4 -6.18 -11.43 -9.98
N VAL A 5 -6.20 -10.46 -9.07
CA VAL A 5 -7.39 -10.12 -8.27
C VAL A 5 -8.51 -9.62 -9.18
N ALA A 6 -8.23 -8.61 -10.00
CA ALA A 6 -9.22 -8.02 -10.91
C ALA A 6 -9.83 -9.04 -11.89
N LEU A 7 -9.04 -9.99 -12.40
CA LEU A 7 -9.56 -11.09 -13.25
C LEU A 7 -10.41 -12.10 -12.45
N GLY A 8 -10.08 -12.30 -11.18
CA GLY A 8 -10.92 -13.07 -10.26
C GLY A 8 -12.29 -12.43 -10.06
N ASP A 9 -12.31 -11.14 -9.72
CA ASP A 9 -13.54 -10.35 -9.54
C ASP A 9 -14.36 -10.29 -10.84
N MET A 10 -13.69 -10.04 -11.98
CA MET A 10 -14.32 -10.06 -13.30
C MET A 10 -15.00 -11.40 -13.58
N SER A 11 -14.32 -12.52 -13.28
CA SER A 11 -14.91 -13.85 -13.44
C SER A 11 -16.17 -14.03 -12.60
N GLU A 12 -16.17 -13.54 -11.36
CA GLU A 12 -17.34 -13.61 -10.49
C GLU A 12 -18.50 -12.73 -10.98
N ILE A 13 -18.21 -11.50 -11.40
CA ILE A 13 -19.20 -10.56 -11.93
C ILE A 13 -19.84 -11.13 -13.21
N GLU A 14 -19.02 -11.62 -14.15
CA GLU A 14 -19.52 -12.23 -15.38
C GLU A 14 -20.40 -13.46 -15.08
N LEU A 15 -20.05 -14.27 -14.07
CA LEU A 15 -20.84 -15.44 -13.71
C LEU A 15 -22.11 -15.09 -12.93
N LYS A 16 -22.01 -14.25 -11.88
CA LYS A 16 -23.08 -14.01 -10.92
C LYS A 16 -24.07 -12.93 -11.38
N VAL A 17 -23.58 -11.90 -12.10
CA VAL A 17 -24.38 -10.74 -12.51
C VAL A 17 -24.85 -10.88 -13.95
N TYR A 18 -23.92 -11.17 -14.86
CA TYR A 18 -24.21 -11.24 -16.30
C TYR A 18 -24.59 -12.65 -16.78
N HIS A 19 -24.44 -13.68 -15.95
CA HIS A 19 -24.67 -15.10 -16.27
C HIS A 19 -23.92 -15.58 -17.53
N ASN A 20 -22.75 -14.95 -17.80
CA ASN A 20 -21.91 -15.21 -18.94
C ASN A 20 -20.79 -16.20 -18.58
N VAL A 21 -21.12 -17.49 -18.67
CA VAL A 21 -20.19 -18.57 -18.31
C VAL A 21 -18.92 -18.57 -19.17
N VAL A 22 -19.03 -18.15 -20.44
CA VAL A 22 -17.88 -18.15 -21.37
C VAL A 22 -16.85 -17.13 -20.93
N LYS A 23 -17.24 -15.85 -20.76
CA LYS A 23 -16.35 -14.80 -20.29
C LYS A 23 -15.80 -15.05 -18.89
N ALA A 24 -16.62 -15.60 -17.98
CA ALA A 24 -16.17 -15.99 -16.65
C ALA A 24 -15.02 -17.02 -16.70
N ARG A 25 -15.11 -17.99 -17.62
CA ARG A 25 -14.04 -18.98 -17.82
C ARG A 25 -12.78 -18.37 -18.46
N GLU A 26 -12.95 -17.50 -19.44
CA GLU A 26 -11.81 -16.79 -20.07
C GLU A 26 -11.06 -15.95 -19.05
N ALA A 27 -11.75 -15.15 -18.24
CA ALA A 27 -11.15 -14.35 -17.18
C ALA A 27 -10.38 -15.22 -16.17
N ARG A 28 -11.00 -16.35 -15.75
CA ARG A 28 -10.36 -17.30 -14.83
C ARG A 28 -9.10 -17.95 -15.44
N ALA A 29 -9.17 -18.36 -16.69
CA ALA A 29 -8.02 -18.95 -17.37
C ALA A 29 -6.84 -17.99 -17.46
N LEU A 30 -7.10 -16.73 -17.83
CA LEU A 30 -6.08 -15.68 -17.86
C LEU A 30 -5.52 -15.37 -16.46
N ARG A 31 -6.40 -15.28 -15.45
CA ARG A 31 -5.98 -15.14 -14.05
C ARG A 31 -4.98 -16.22 -13.64
N ASP A 32 -5.31 -17.48 -13.93
CA ASP A 32 -4.50 -18.64 -13.54
C ASP A 32 -3.17 -18.67 -14.32
N GLU A 33 -3.15 -18.19 -15.56
CA GLU A 33 -1.92 -18.02 -16.35
C GLU A 33 -1.01 -16.96 -15.74
N VAL A 34 -1.53 -15.77 -15.45
CA VAL A 34 -0.78 -14.68 -14.82
C VAL A 34 -0.27 -15.10 -13.44
N GLN A 35 -1.11 -15.77 -12.64
CA GLN A 35 -0.70 -16.28 -11.33
C GLN A 35 0.48 -17.28 -11.44
N ARG A 36 0.44 -18.22 -12.39
CA ARG A 36 1.57 -19.13 -12.64
C ARG A 36 2.82 -18.37 -13.06
N GLY A 37 2.69 -17.35 -13.91
CA GLY A 37 3.81 -16.49 -14.30
C GLY A 37 4.47 -15.81 -13.09
N ILE A 38 3.68 -15.25 -12.19
CA ILE A 38 4.19 -14.63 -10.96
C ILE A 38 4.90 -15.66 -10.08
N GLN A 39 4.31 -16.83 -9.89
CA GLN A 39 4.91 -17.90 -9.06
C GLN A 39 6.22 -18.45 -9.68
N THR A 40 6.32 -18.48 -10.99
CA THR A 40 7.48 -19.04 -11.69
C THR A 40 8.64 -18.05 -11.80
N TYR A 41 8.33 -16.78 -12.06
CA TYR A 41 9.34 -15.77 -12.41
C TYR A 41 9.41 -14.62 -11.40
N GLY A 42 8.31 -14.32 -10.70
CA GLY A 42 8.21 -13.18 -9.82
C GLY A 42 8.81 -13.37 -8.42
N LEU A 43 9.23 -14.59 -8.06
CA LEU A 43 9.88 -14.89 -6.78
C LEU A 43 11.39 -14.97 -6.95
N VAL A 44 12.12 -14.13 -6.25
CA VAL A 44 13.60 -14.03 -6.29
C VAL A 44 14.19 -14.34 -4.93
N LEU A 45 15.23 -15.16 -4.90
CA LEU A 45 15.96 -15.45 -3.65
C LEU A 45 16.94 -14.32 -3.33
N VAL A 46 16.69 -13.62 -2.23
CA VAL A 46 17.61 -12.64 -1.66
C VAL A 46 18.16 -13.21 -0.35
N PRO A 47 19.47 -13.46 -0.21
CA PRO A 47 20.04 -14.23 0.92
C PRO A 47 19.62 -13.72 2.30
N LYS A 48 19.51 -12.39 2.47
CA LYS A 48 19.14 -11.74 3.75
C LYS A 48 17.66 -11.92 4.13
N TYR A 49 16.77 -12.04 3.12
CA TYR A 49 15.32 -12.03 3.31
C TYR A 49 14.67 -13.39 3.00
N GLY A 50 15.29 -14.22 2.18
CA GLY A 50 14.69 -15.40 1.59
C GLY A 50 14.03 -15.08 0.24
N TYR A 51 13.03 -15.86 -0.17
CA TYR A 51 12.28 -15.55 -1.38
C TYR A 51 11.38 -14.33 -1.15
N ILE A 52 11.52 -13.33 -2.02
CA ILE A 52 10.71 -12.12 -2.08
C ILE A 52 10.06 -11.96 -3.45
N TYR A 53 8.98 -11.22 -3.54
CA TYR A 53 8.43 -10.78 -4.81
C TYR A 53 9.29 -9.68 -5.42
N ALA A 54 9.62 -9.82 -6.71
CA ALA A 54 10.23 -8.77 -7.49
C ALA A 54 9.17 -7.75 -7.93
N TYR A 55 9.56 -6.48 -8.03
CA TYR A 55 8.72 -5.41 -8.56
C TYR A 55 8.43 -5.64 -10.04
N GLU A 56 9.48 -5.92 -10.82
CA GLU A 56 9.39 -6.26 -12.25
C GLU A 56 10.29 -7.44 -12.59
N VAL A 57 9.89 -8.22 -13.58
CA VAL A 57 10.68 -9.31 -14.17
C VAL A 57 10.51 -9.33 -15.68
N ASP A 58 11.56 -9.70 -16.41
CA ASP A 58 11.55 -9.83 -17.87
C ASP A 58 11.28 -11.27 -18.37
N GLY A 59 11.17 -12.25 -17.47
CA GLY A 59 11.00 -13.65 -17.80
C GLY A 59 12.29 -14.35 -18.28
N PHE A 60 13.41 -13.63 -18.38
CA PHE A 60 14.72 -14.15 -18.79
C PHE A 60 15.72 -14.26 -17.64
N GLY A 61 15.28 -14.00 -16.43
CA GLY A 61 16.09 -14.11 -15.21
C GLY A 61 16.54 -12.77 -14.62
N HIS A 62 16.16 -11.64 -15.23
CA HIS A 62 16.41 -10.33 -14.63
C HIS A 62 15.20 -9.89 -13.80
N ALA A 63 15.47 -9.23 -12.68
CA ALA A 63 14.46 -8.73 -11.77
C ALA A 63 14.85 -7.36 -11.23
N ILE A 64 13.88 -6.48 -11.08
CA ILE A 64 14.01 -5.21 -10.37
C ILE A 64 13.46 -5.41 -8.97
N LEU A 65 14.30 -5.10 -7.97
CA LEU A 65 13.98 -5.23 -6.55
C LEU A 65 13.81 -3.84 -5.95
N THR A 66 12.59 -3.39 -5.87
CA THR A 66 12.16 -2.11 -5.30
C THR A 66 10.66 -2.17 -5.00
N ASP A 67 10.09 -1.06 -4.56
CA ASP A 67 8.65 -0.78 -4.64
C ASP A 67 8.44 0.69 -5.00
N ASP A 68 7.27 1.03 -5.46
CA ASP A 68 6.80 2.39 -5.66
C ASP A 68 5.70 2.71 -4.65
N ALA A 69 5.66 3.93 -4.16
CA ALA A 69 4.65 4.36 -3.19
C ALA A 69 3.22 4.40 -3.75
N ASN A 70 3.06 4.35 -5.09
CA ASN A 70 1.74 4.28 -5.72
C ASN A 70 1.07 2.92 -5.49
N ILE A 71 -0.26 2.92 -5.39
CA ILE A 71 -1.07 1.70 -5.35
C ILE A 71 -1.60 1.44 -6.77
N PRO A 72 -1.52 0.20 -7.25
CA PRO A 72 -1.09 -1.03 -6.56
C PRO A 72 0.43 -1.15 -6.45
N SER A 73 0.92 -1.57 -5.27
CA SER A 73 2.32 -1.82 -4.97
C SER A 73 2.52 -3.22 -4.40
N LEU A 74 3.78 -3.65 -4.23
CA LEU A 74 4.06 -4.91 -3.56
C LEU A 74 3.64 -4.84 -2.08
N LEU A 75 3.88 -3.70 -1.43
CA LEU A 75 3.45 -3.48 -0.05
C LEU A 75 1.92 -3.57 0.11
N ALA A 76 1.17 -3.11 -0.89
CA ALA A 76 -0.29 -3.14 -0.89
C ALA A 76 -0.91 -4.50 -1.25
N ALA A 77 -0.12 -5.54 -1.53
CA ALA A 77 -0.65 -6.82 -2.00
C ALA A 77 -1.74 -7.44 -1.11
N PRO A 78 -1.66 -7.40 0.25
CA PRO A 78 -2.75 -7.84 1.11
C PRO A 78 -3.97 -6.91 1.06
N TYR A 79 -3.75 -5.61 0.95
CA TYR A 79 -4.84 -4.63 0.92
C TYR A 79 -5.79 -4.86 -0.25
N PHE A 80 -5.27 -5.14 -1.44
CA PHE A 80 -6.12 -5.47 -2.58
C PHE A 80 -6.45 -6.97 -2.73
N GLY A 81 -6.14 -7.80 -1.71
CA GLY A 81 -6.59 -9.18 -1.63
C GLY A 81 -5.78 -10.20 -2.44
N TYR A 82 -4.56 -9.86 -2.88
CA TYR A 82 -3.70 -10.82 -3.59
C TYR A 82 -3.13 -11.91 -2.67
N THR A 83 -2.78 -11.55 -1.45
CA THR A 83 -2.19 -12.44 -0.45
C THR A 83 -2.62 -12.04 0.96
N MET A 84 -2.25 -12.83 1.95
CA MET A 84 -2.50 -12.50 3.36
C MET A 84 -1.28 -11.80 3.97
N PRO A 85 -1.47 -10.93 4.98
CA PRO A 85 -0.34 -10.25 5.65
C PRO A 85 0.70 -11.21 6.27
N ASN A 86 0.30 -12.42 6.66
CA ASN A 86 1.14 -13.46 7.23
C ASN A 86 1.63 -14.49 6.21
N ASP A 87 1.48 -14.24 4.91
CA ASP A 87 2.09 -15.07 3.87
C ASP A 87 3.62 -14.93 3.92
N ARG A 88 4.32 -16.06 3.89
CA ARG A 88 5.78 -16.12 4.02
C ARG A 88 6.53 -15.26 3.01
N TYR A 89 6.12 -15.31 1.74
CA TYR A 89 6.80 -14.56 0.67
C TYR A 89 6.49 -13.07 0.79
N TYR A 90 5.26 -12.73 1.19
CA TYR A 90 4.89 -11.36 1.46
C TYR A 90 5.62 -10.80 2.69
N GLU A 91 5.70 -11.54 3.81
CA GLU A 91 6.46 -11.11 4.99
C GLU A 91 7.93 -10.83 4.67
N ASN A 92 8.55 -11.71 3.87
CA ASN A 92 9.91 -11.50 3.41
C ASN A 92 10.04 -10.25 2.53
N THR A 93 9.10 -10.08 1.58
CA THR A 93 9.03 -8.92 0.70
C THR A 93 8.86 -7.64 1.51
N ARG A 94 7.89 -7.62 2.44
CA ARG A 94 7.62 -6.48 3.30
C ARG A 94 8.84 -6.07 4.13
N ARG A 95 9.58 -7.04 4.70
CA ARG A 95 10.83 -6.74 5.42
C ARG A 95 11.92 -6.13 4.53
N PHE A 96 11.99 -6.54 3.27
CA PHE A 96 12.88 -5.92 2.29
C PHE A 96 12.42 -4.50 1.95
N LEU A 97 11.15 -4.33 1.63
CA LEU A 97 10.58 -3.05 1.19
C LEU A 97 10.70 -1.95 2.25
N LEU A 98 10.56 -2.31 3.53
CA LEU A 98 10.65 -1.41 4.68
C LEU A 98 12.08 -1.36 5.28
N SER A 99 13.10 -1.50 4.43
CA SER A 99 14.50 -1.45 4.83
C SER A 99 15.33 -0.61 3.86
N GLN A 100 16.55 -0.25 4.26
CA GLN A 100 17.52 0.48 3.44
C GLN A 100 18.02 -0.32 2.21
N ASP A 101 17.69 -1.62 2.11
CA ASP A 101 18.01 -2.41 0.92
C ASP A 101 17.02 -2.13 -0.24
N ASN A 102 15.86 -1.54 0.05
CA ASN A 102 14.96 -1.00 -0.96
C ASN A 102 15.43 0.41 -1.37
N PRO A 103 15.82 0.62 -2.64
CA PRO A 103 16.33 1.92 -3.09
C PRO A 103 15.30 3.06 -3.01
N SER A 104 14.01 2.74 -2.92
CA SER A 104 12.94 3.73 -2.76
C SER A 104 12.55 3.99 -1.30
N PHE A 105 13.23 3.35 -0.33
CA PHE A 105 12.97 3.57 1.10
C PHE A 105 13.86 4.68 1.65
N TYR A 106 13.26 5.70 2.20
CA TYR A 106 13.95 6.85 2.78
C TYR A 106 13.62 6.98 4.27
N GLN A 107 14.55 7.55 5.02
CA GLN A 107 14.43 7.79 6.45
C GLN A 107 14.96 9.17 6.80
N GLY A 108 14.14 9.96 7.49
CA GLY A 108 14.49 11.25 8.06
C GLY A 108 14.22 11.30 9.57
N HIS A 109 14.18 12.51 10.10
CA HIS A 109 13.93 12.75 11.53
C HIS A 109 12.45 12.64 11.93
N VAL A 110 11.55 12.97 11.01
CA VAL A 110 10.10 13.01 11.27
C VAL A 110 9.44 11.68 10.91
N ALA A 111 9.85 11.10 9.77
CA ALA A 111 9.24 9.89 9.27
C ALA A 111 10.21 9.04 8.46
N ARG A 112 9.82 7.80 8.18
CA ARG A 112 10.49 6.87 7.26
C ARG A 112 9.42 6.23 6.36
N GLY A 113 9.78 5.88 5.13
CA GLY A 113 8.81 5.23 4.25
C GLY A 113 9.27 5.15 2.80
N ILE A 114 8.37 4.68 1.95
CA ILE A 114 8.64 4.48 0.54
C ILE A 114 8.28 5.75 -0.23
N GLY A 115 9.20 6.16 -1.11
CA GLY A 115 9.02 7.23 -2.07
C GLY A 115 8.65 6.72 -3.46
N SER A 116 8.61 7.63 -4.42
CA SER A 116 8.33 7.34 -5.82
C SER A 116 9.23 8.17 -6.73
N TYR A 117 9.58 7.61 -7.87
CA TYR A 117 10.31 8.31 -8.93
C TYR A 117 9.49 9.44 -9.61
N HIS A 118 8.19 9.55 -9.28
CA HIS A 118 7.32 10.65 -9.72
C HIS A 118 7.52 11.95 -8.93
N THR A 119 8.18 11.89 -7.79
CA THR A 119 8.40 13.01 -6.88
C THR A 119 9.89 13.18 -6.58
N PRO A 120 10.31 14.28 -5.94
CA PRO A 120 11.73 14.49 -5.64
C PRO A 120 12.34 13.30 -4.88
N GLU A 121 13.59 13.01 -5.16
CA GLU A 121 14.38 12.01 -4.44
C GLU A 121 14.38 12.33 -2.93
N HIS A 122 14.40 11.31 -2.09
CA HIS A 122 14.29 11.39 -0.63
C HIS A 122 12.93 11.86 -0.09
N TYR A 123 11.92 12.08 -0.93
CA TYR A 123 10.56 12.33 -0.46
C TYR A 123 9.82 11.01 -0.27
N ILE A 124 9.06 10.92 0.80
CA ILE A 124 8.20 9.75 1.09
C ILE A 124 6.73 10.11 0.85
N TRP A 125 5.91 9.09 0.60
CA TRP A 125 4.50 9.29 0.33
C TRP A 125 3.64 8.86 1.52
N PRO A 126 2.73 9.72 2.02
CA PRO A 126 1.74 9.33 3.01
C PRO A 126 0.94 8.10 2.59
N LEU A 127 0.68 7.94 1.28
CA LEU A 127 -0.04 6.79 0.73
C LEU A 127 0.65 5.46 1.08
N ALA A 128 1.97 5.38 0.92
CA ALA A 128 2.75 4.18 1.26
C ALA A 128 2.81 3.94 2.78
N LEU A 129 2.90 5.01 3.59
CA LEU A 129 2.80 4.90 5.05
C LEU A 129 1.44 4.34 5.49
N ILE A 130 0.35 4.82 4.91
CA ILE A 130 -0.99 4.32 5.22
C ILE A 130 -1.09 2.83 4.89
N VAL A 131 -0.58 2.41 3.72
CA VAL A 131 -0.54 0.99 3.32
C VAL A 131 0.33 0.16 4.28
N GLU A 132 1.47 0.69 4.74
CA GLU A 132 2.28 0.05 5.79
C GLU A 132 1.44 -0.24 7.03
N GLY A 133 0.66 0.74 7.50
CA GLY A 133 -0.23 0.60 8.65
C GLY A 133 -1.38 -0.37 8.41
N MET A 134 -2.03 -0.31 7.24
CA MET A 134 -3.15 -1.19 6.89
C MET A 134 -2.72 -2.67 6.74
N THR A 135 -1.49 -2.91 6.36
CA THR A 135 -0.92 -4.27 6.22
C THR A 135 -0.11 -4.73 7.43
N ALA A 136 0.01 -3.88 8.46
CA ALA A 136 0.68 -4.22 9.70
C ALA A 136 -0.09 -5.28 10.50
N THR A 137 0.65 -6.23 11.08
CA THR A 137 0.09 -7.30 11.94
C THR A 137 0.19 -6.97 13.43
N SER A 138 0.86 -5.90 13.81
CA SER A 138 0.99 -5.47 15.21
C SER A 138 0.35 -4.09 15.45
N GLY A 139 -0.31 -3.93 16.61
CA GLY A 139 -0.87 -2.65 17.03
C GLY A 139 0.21 -1.58 17.25
N ALA A 140 1.40 -1.97 17.72
CA ALA A 140 2.51 -1.04 17.92
C ALA A 140 2.97 -0.40 16.60
N GLU A 141 3.06 -1.18 15.53
CA GLU A 141 3.41 -0.66 14.20
C GLU A 141 2.32 0.26 13.64
N LYS A 142 1.04 -0.09 13.83
CA LYS A 142 -0.07 0.77 13.42
C LYS A 142 -0.03 2.13 14.11
N GLN A 143 0.25 2.15 15.40
CA GLN A 143 0.40 3.38 16.19
C GLN A 143 1.63 4.20 15.77
N ASP A 144 2.76 3.55 15.48
CA ASP A 144 3.95 4.22 14.95
C ASP A 144 3.65 4.92 13.61
N VAL A 145 3.01 4.20 12.69
CA VAL A 145 2.59 4.75 11.38
C VAL A 145 1.62 5.93 11.56
N LEU A 146 0.63 5.81 12.43
CA LEU A 146 -0.29 6.91 12.72
C LEU A 146 0.47 8.13 13.26
N GLY A 147 1.41 7.92 14.17
CA GLY A 147 2.27 8.99 14.70
C GLY A 147 3.08 9.69 13.60
N GLN A 148 3.66 8.95 12.66
CA GLN A 148 4.40 9.51 11.52
C GLN A 148 3.49 10.30 10.58
N LEU A 149 2.28 9.80 10.29
CA LEU A 149 1.29 10.50 9.46
C LEU A 149 0.85 11.82 10.09
N LEU A 150 0.58 11.82 11.40
CA LEU A 150 0.24 13.05 12.12
C LEU A 150 1.41 14.04 12.18
N ALA A 151 2.65 13.56 12.33
CA ALA A 151 3.84 14.40 12.33
C ALA A 151 4.18 14.95 10.94
N SER A 152 3.66 14.36 9.88
CA SER A 152 3.84 14.84 8.50
C SER A 152 2.94 16.00 8.10
N ASP A 153 1.97 16.39 8.96
CA ASP A 153 1.10 17.54 8.72
C ASP A 153 1.91 18.85 8.77
N PRO A 154 1.96 19.65 7.70
CA PRO A 154 2.61 20.97 7.71
C PRO A 154 1.80 22.05 8.42
N GLY A 155 0.65 21.72 9.02
CA GLY A 155 -0.24 22.64 9.74
C GLY A 155 -1.48 23.05 8.95
N ASP A 156 -1.79 22.37 7.85
CA ASP A 156 -3.02 22.60 7.08
C ASP A 156 -4.02 21.44 7.18
N HIS A 157 -3.69 20.44 8.02
CA HIS A 157 -4.51 19.26 8.31
C HIS A 157 -4.82 18.39 7.09
N LEU A 158 -3.87 18.33 6.13
CA LEU A 158 -3.97 17.55 4.92
C LEU A 158 -2.73 16.66 4.76
N LEU A 159 -2.95 15.51 4.18
CA LEU A 159 -1.88 14.68 3.63
C LEU A 159 -1.67 15.04 2.17
N HIS A 160 -0.41 15.27 1.80
CA HIS A 160 0.00 15.64 0.46
C HIS A 160 0.44 14.43 -0.37
N GLU A 161 0.83 14.63 -1.62
CA GLU A 161 1.32 13.55 -2.47
C GLU A 161 2.60 12.95 -1.91
N SER A 162 3.60 13.80 -1.60
CA SER A 162 4.84 13.40 -0.93
C SER A 162 5.38 14.53 -0.07
N PHE A 163 6.25 14.22 0.88
CA PHE A 163 6.89 15.19 1.75
C PHE A 163 8.34 14.80 2.05
N ASN A 164 9.16 15.80 2.38
CA ASN A 164 10.51 15.58 2.86
C ASN A 164 10.46 15.04 4.31
N PRO A 165 11.02 13.84 4.58
CA PRO A 165 10.92 13.20 5.89
C PRO A 165 11.70 13.88 7.01
N ASP A 166 12.54 14.88 6.68
CA ASP A 166 13.20 15.75 7.67
C ASP A 166 12.47 17.09 7.88
N ASN A 167 11.67 17.53 6.90
CA ASN A 167 10.95 18.80 6.95
C ASN A 167 9.61 18.71 6.20
N PRO A 168 8.51 18.36 6.87
CA PRO A 168 7.19 18.23 6.26
C PRO A 168 6.62 19.50 5.62
N GLN A 169 7.19 20.67 5.91
CA GLN A 169 6.83 21.91 5.19
C GLN A 169 7.22 21.88 3.71
N GLN A 170 8.10 20.96 3.35
CA GLN A 170 8.51 20.70 1.97
C GLN A 170 7.74 19.51 1.43
N PHE A 171 6.68 19.77 0.67
CA PHE A 171 5.80 18.75 0.12
C PHE A 171 5.45 19.03 -1.34
N THR A 172 4.94 18.01 -2.03
CA THR A 172 4.41 18.13 -3.39
C THR A 172 2.89 18.08 -3.35
N ARG A 173 2.26 18.69 -4.34
CA ARG A 173 0.82 18.66 -4.63
C ARG A 173 -0.06 18.81 -3.38
N ARG A 174 -0.28 20.07 -2.98
CA ARG A 174 -1.06 20.42 -1.80
C ARG A 174 -2.46 19.77 -1.75
N SER A 175 -3.16 19.75 -2.86
CA SER A 175 -4.50 19.14 -2.96
C SER A 175 -4.37 17.76 -3.62
N PHE A 176 -4.24 16.71 -2.79
CA PHE A 176 -4.17 15.33 -3.24
C PHE A 176 -5.12 14.48 -2.41
N GLY A 177 -6.32 14.22 -2.96
CA GLY A 177 -7.41 13.58 -2.22
C GLY A 177 -7.17 12.12 -1.86
N TRP A 178 -6.33 11.41 -2.61
CA TRP A 178 -6.13 9.97 -2.44
C TRP A 178 -5.61 9.59 -1.05
N PRO A 179 -4.47 10.10 -0.54
CA PRO A 179 -4.00 9.75 0.79
C PRO A 179 -4.98 10.19 1.89
N ASN A 180 -5.72 11.31 1.70
CA ASN A 180 -6.69 11.76 2.70
C ASN A 180 -7.89 10.81 2.81
N ALA A 181 -8.39 10.29 1.67
CA ALA A 181 -9.44 9.28 1.67
C ALA A 181 -8.96 7.95 2.29
N LEU A 182 -7.77 7.50 1.90
CA LEU A 182 -7.19 6.26 2.42
C LEU A 182 -6.83 6.38 3.91
N PHE A 183 -6.41 7.56 4.38
CA PHE A 183 -6.18 7.83 5.81
C PHE A 183 -7.46 7.67 6.63
N SER A 184 -8.58 8.17 6.13
CA SER A 184 -9.87 7.98 6.78
C SER A 184 -10.24 6.49 6.89
N GLU A 185 -10.03 5.71 5.83
CA GLU A 185 -10.22 4.27 5.83
C GLU A 185 -9.29 3.58 6.85
N PHE A 186 -8.01 3.96 6.88
CA PHE A 186 -7.03 3.44 7.84
C PHE A 186 -7.47 3.68 9.29
N VAL A 187 -7.86 4.91 9.63
CA VAL A 187 -8.29 5.24 10.99
C VAL A 187 -9.54 4.46 11.37
N ILE A 188 -10.56 4.45 10.52
CA ILE A 188 -11.83 3.76 10.79
C ILE A 188 -11.60 2.25 10.94
N THR A 189 -10.88 1.63 10.02
CA THR A 189 -10.77 0.16 9.99
C THR A 189 -9.77 -0.41 10.99
N GLN A 190 -8.74 0.37 11.34
CA GLN A 190 -7.66 -0.14 12.20
C GLN A 190 -7.80 0.28 13.67
N PHE A 191 -8.58 1.33 13.96
CA PHE A 191 -8.68 1.90 15.29
C PHE A 191 -10.13 2.06 15.77
N GLU A 192 -11.15 1.72 14.98
CA GLU A 192 -12.54 1.79 15.41
C GLU A 192 -12.75 0.85 16.61
N GLY A 193 -13.23 1.43 17.72
CA GLY A 193 -13.40 0.70 18.99
C GLY A 193 -12.13 0.61 19.87
N ASP A 194 -11.02 1.22 19.47
CA ASP A 194 -9.84 1.36 20.36
C ASP A 194 -10.09 2.49 21.36
N PRO A 195 -10.18 2.20 22.69
CA PRO A 195 -10.41 3.22 23.72
C PRO A 195 -9.26 4.22 23.86
N GLY A 196 -8.11 4.00 23.22
CA GLY A 196 -6.95 4.88 23.21
C GLY A 196 -7.01 6.02 22.19
N ILE A 197 -7.94 5.99 21.24
CA ILE A 197 -8.17 7.11 20.31
C ILE A 197 -9.37 7.89 20.79
N PRO A 198 -9.20 9.16 21.26
CA PRO A 198 -10.33 10.01 21.53
C PRO A 198 -11.07 10.26 20.20
N MET A 199 -12.19 9.59 19.99
CA MET A 199 -13.16 10.00 18.99
C MET A 199 -13.56 11.42 19.38
N GLY A 200 -13.16 12.41 18.56
CA GLY A 200 -13.52 13.79 18.79
C GLY A 200 -15.03 13.89 19.00
N ASP A 201 -15.44 14.71 19.93
CA ASP A 201 -16.86 14.98 20.18
C ASP A 201 -17.49 15.45 18.86
N THR A 202 -18.28 14.59 18.25
CA THR A 202 -18.97 14.87 16.98
C THR A 202 -20.23 15.70 17.17
N SER A 203 -20.51 16.18 18.41
CA SER A 203 -21.68 16.97 18.73
C SER A 203 -21.71 18.36 18.05
N ASP A 204 -20.54 18.84 17.57
CA ASP A 204 -20.42 20.14 16.89
C ASP A 204 -20.50 20.07 15.35
N LEU A 205 -20.69 18.87 14.76
CA LEU A 205 -20.94 18.73 13.33
C LEU A 205 -22.42 18.96 12.99
N GLU A 206 -22.93 20.16 13.26
CA GLU A 206 -24.14 20.62 12.60
C GLU A 206 -23.86 20.85 11.12
N PHE A 207 -24.35 19.95 10.28
CA PHE A 207 -24.46 20.19 8.84
C PHE A 207 -25.33 21.42 8.63
N ARG A 208 -24.74 22.57 8.36
CA ARG A 208 -25.47 23.71 7.80
C ARG A 208 -25.91 23.32 6.40
N SER A 209 -27.19 22.99 6.26
CA SER A 209 -27.87 22.92 4.97
C SER A 209 -28.07 24.37 4.48
N GLU A 210 -27.30 24.80 3.51
CA GLU A 210 -27.66 25.87 2.58
C GLU A 210 -27.90 25.30 1.19
#